data_4796bd3ea91306baca1ae03a41d724a2
#
_entry.id   4796bd3ea91306baca1ae03a41d724a2
#
_cell.length_a   1.000
_cell.length_b   1.000
_cell.length_c   1.000
_cell.angle_alpha   90.00
_cell.angle_beta   90.00
_cell.angle_gamma   90.00
#
_symmetry.space_group_name_H-M   'P 1'
#
loop_
_entity.id
_entity.type
_entity.pdbx_description
1 polymer ?
#
loop_
_entity_poly.entity_id
_entity_poly.type
_entity_poly.pdbx_seq_one_letter_code
_entity_poly.pdbx_strand_id
1 'polypeptide(L)'
;MNSASKSIGVTLFKTLFLSLCFVLTNPIFAEENLYDRGKELVEEKEYEKALKAFELADKAGNLDALTALGVMHIGGIGVEQNNEVGYDYIKKAADKSDPKAQYTLGALYYLGAGVEKDYQKAFKW
;
A
#
# COMPACT_ATOMS: atom_id res chain seq x y z
N MET A 1 26.94 -2.62 -45.33
CA MET A 1 25.72 -3.40 -45.05
C MET A 1 25.45 -3.61 -43.56
N ASN A 2 26.46 -3.83 -42.74
CA ASN A 2 26.27 -4.06 -41.29
C ASN A 2 25.88 -2.83 -40.46
N SER A 3 26.09 -1.62 -40.97
CA SER A 3 25.76 -0.37 -40.26
C SER A 3 24.25 -0.05 -40.25
N ALA A 4 23.50 -0.46 -41.29
CA ALA A 4 22.07 -0.23 -41.38
C ALA A 4 21.25 -1.10 -40.40
N SER A 5 21.65 -2.38 -40.20
CA SER A 5 20.99 -3.28 -39.25
C SER A 5 21.26 -2.88 -37.78
N LYS A 6 22.42 -2.31 -37.45
CA LYS A 6 22.74 -1.80 -36.13
C LYS A 6 21.93 -0.55 -35.79
N SER A 7 21.67 0.37 -36.74
CA SER A 7 20.88 1.56 -36.53
C SER A 7 19.39 1.25 -36.31
N ILE A 8 18.84 0.25 -36.99
CA ILE A 8 17.46 -0.22 -36.79
C ILE A 8 17.29 -0.84 -35.41
N GLY A 9 18.24 -1.64 -34.93
CA GLY A 9 18.20 -2.25 -33.60
C GLY A 9 18.25 -1.19 -32.48
N VAL A 10 19.08 -0.16 -32.61
CA VAL A 10 19.18 0.94 -31.66
C VAL A 10 17.89 1.78 -31.63
N THR A 11 17.27 2.02 -32.78
CA THR A 11 16.02 2.77 -32.88
C THR A 11 14.86 2.01 -32.24
N LEU A 12 14.75 0.72 -32.46
CA LEU A 12 13.76 -0.16 -31.81
C LEU A 12 13.95 -0.21 -30.29
N PHE A 13 15.17 -0.28 -29.79
CA PHE A 13 15.48 -0.26 -28.38
C PHE A 13 15.10 1.07 -27.72
N LYS A 14 15.37 2.21 -28.33
CA LYS A 14 14.94 3.54 -27.87
C LYS A 14 13.42 3.66 -27.82
N THR A 15 12.71 3.15 -28.81
CA THR A 15 11.25 3.19 -28.87
C THR A 15 10.63 2.34 -27.76
N LEU A 16 11.15 1.16 -27.50
CA LEU A 16 10.74 0.28 -26.40
C LEU A 16 11.02 0.93 -25.03
N PHE A 17 12.17 1.58 -24.86
CA PHE A 17 12.52 2.27 -23.62
C PHE A 17 11.59 3.46 -23.34
N LEU A 18 11.28 4.28 -24.34
CA LEU A 18 10.34 5.39 -24.23
C LEU A 18 8.92 4.92 -23.91
N SER A 19 8.46 3.80 -24.51
CA SER A 19 7.17 3.18 -24.21
C SER A 19 7.12 2.68 -22.77
N LEU A 20 8.17 2.07 -22.29
CA LEU A 20 8.29 1.60 -20.91
C LEU A 20 8.29 2.76 -19.90
N CYS A 21 8.99 3.87 -20.20
CA CYS A 21 8.98 5.08 -19.37
C CYS A 21 7.58 5.71 -19.30
N PHE A 22 6.83 5.71 -20.39
CA PHE A 22 5.46 6.24 -20.41
C PHE A 22 4.51 5.45 -19.52
N VAL A 23 4.62 4.12 -19.49
CA VAL A 23 3.84 3.25 -18.60
C VAL A 23 4.19 3.50 -17.13
N LEU A 24 5.48 3.70 -16.82
CA LEU A 24 5.95 3.98 -15.47
C LEU A 24 5.58 5.39 -14.97
N THR A 25 5.29 6.32 -15.86
CA THR A 25 4.88 7.69 -15.51
C THR A 25 3.37 7.91 -15.45
N ASN A 26 2.56 6.91 -15.79
CA ASN A 26 1.12 7.00 -15.67
C ASN A 26 0.70 6.81 -14.20
N PRO A 27 0.13 7.84 -13.53
CA PRO A 27 -0.18 7.79 -12.11
C PRO A 27 -1.15 6.67 -11.74
N ILE A 28 -2.10 6.30 -12.60
CA ILE A 28 -3.08 5.23 -12.35
C ILE A 28 -2.39 3.86 -12.23
N PHE A 29 -1.44 3.55 -13.11
CA PHE A 29 -0.67 2.30 -13.05
C PHE A 29 0.35 2.29 -11.90
N ALA A 30 0.89 3.47 -11.51
CA ALA A 30 1.82 3.58 -10.39
C ALA A 30 1.14 3.31 -9.05
N GLU A 31 -0.09 3.78 -8.83
CA GLU A 31 -0.85 3.57 -7.59
C GLU A 31 -1.20 2.09 -7.37
N GLU A 32 -1.78 1.45 -8.39
CA GLU A 32 -2.16 0.03 -8.34
C GLU A 32 -0.92 -0.86 -8.14
N ASN A 33 0.18 -0.52 -8.80
CA ASN A 33 1.43 -1.26 -8.70
C ASN A 33 2.09 -1.15 -7.31
N LEU A 34 2.05 0.02 -6.66
CA LEU A 34 2.68 0.22 -5.35
C LEU A 34 2.00 -0.58 -4.23
N TYR A 35 0.68 -0.62 -4.20
CA TYR A 35 -0.05 -1.41 -3.23
C TYR A 35 0.15 -2.92 -3.46
N ASP A 36 0.03 -3.37 -4.71
CA ASP A 36 0.27 -4.77 -5.07
C ASP A 36 1.71 -5.17 -4.79
N ARG A 37 2.68 -4.32 -5.10
CA ARG A 37 4.08 -4.54 -4.74
C ARG A 37 4.28 -4.64 -3.23
N GLY A 38 3.58 -3.84 -2.45
CA GLY A 38 3.57 -3.94 -0.99
C GLY A 38 3.11 -5.31 -0.49
N LYS A 39 2.04 -5.84 -1.07
CA LYS A 39 1.53 -7.19 -0.73
C LYS A 39 2.54 -8.29 -1.07
N GLU A 40 3.13 -8.24 -2.26
CA GLU A 40 4.18 -9.19 -2.67
C GLU A 40 5.36 -9.17 -1.68
N LEU A 41 5.80 -7.98 -1.28
CA LEU A 41 6.88 -7.81 -0.31
C LEU A 41 6.53 -8.37 1.08
N VAL A 42 5.27 -8.33 1.48
CA VAL A 42 4.80 -9.00 2.70
C VAL A 42 4.92 -10.52 2.56
N GLU A 43 4.54 -11.09 1.41
CA GLU A 43 4.69 -12.52 1.15
C GLU A 43 6.17 -12.96 1.10
N GLU A 44 7.03 -12.11 0.56
CA GLU A 44 8.49 -12.29 0.55
C GLU A 44 9.13 -12.08 1.94
N LYS A 45 8.36 -11.65 2.95
CA LYS A 45 8.81 -11.27 4.30
C LYS A 45 9.76 -10.06 4.33
N GLU A 46 9.76 -9.27 3.29
CA GLU A 46 10.51 -8.02 3.17
C GLU A 46 9.72 -6.85 3.76
N TYR A 47 9.41 -6.93 5.05
CA TYR A 47 8.43 -6.08 5.72
C TYR A 47 8.77 -4.58 5.72
N GLU A 48 10.05 -4.22 5.87
CA GLU A 48 10.47 -2.82 5.82
C GLU A 48 10.25 -2.20 4.43
N LYS A 49 10.49 -2.99 3.37
CA LYS A 49 10.23 -2.57 2.00
C LYS A 49 8.73 -2.49 1.72
N ALA A 50 7.97 -3.45 2.25
CA ALA A 50 6.51 -3.44 2.15
C ALA A 50 5.92 -2.19 2.81
N LEU A 51 6.40 -1.82 4.00
CA LEU A 51 5.99 -0.60 4.70
C LEU A 51 6.19 0.64 3.81
N LYS A 52 7.36 0.79 3.21
CA LYS A 52 7.66 1.90 2.30
C LYS A 52 6.77 1.91 1.06
N ALA A 53 6.47 0.74 0.49
CA ALA A 53 5.57 0.63 -0.66
C ALA A 53 4.15 1.07 -0.29
N PHE A 54 3.64 0.67 0.86
CA PHE A 54 2.33 1.12 1.35
C PHE A 54 2.30 2.61 1.71
N GLU A 55 3.36 3.16 2.27
CA GLU A 55 3.47 4.61 2.51
C GLU A 55 3.40 5.42 1.22
N LEU A 56 4.05 4.95 0.15
CA LEU A 56 3.97 5.58 -1.16
C LEU A 56 2.57 5.43 -1.78
N ALA A 57 1.94 4.27 -1.62
CA ALA A 57 0.58 4.04 -2.08
C ALA A 57 -0.44 4.91 -1.33
N ASP A 58 -0.27 5.13 -0.02
CA ASP A 58 -1.09 6.07 0.77
C ASP A 58 -0.96 7.50 0.26
N LYS A 59 0.26 7.95 -0.01
CA LYS A 59 0.51 9.29 -0.60
C LYS A 59 -0.15 9.46 -1.96
N ALA A 60 -0.30 8.39 -2.70
CA ALA A 60 -1.02 8.36 -3.97
C ALA A 60 -2.55 8.25 -3.81
N GLY A 61 -3.06 8.14 -2.58
CA GLY A 61 -4.49 8.12 -2.26
C GLY A 61 -5.12 6.74 -2.13
N ASN A 62 -4.32 5.67 -2.06
CA ASN A 62 -4.83 4.30 -1.92
C ASN A 62 -5.31 4.02 -0.49
N LEU A 63 -6.61 3.79 -0.31
CA LEU A 63 -7.22 3.54 1.01
C LEU A 63 -6.85 2.16 1.59
N ASP A 64 -6.69 1.14 0.75
CA ASP A 64 -6.24 -0.18 1.20
C ASP A 64 -4.83 -0.11 1.82
N ALA A 65 -3.98 0.80 1.32
CA ALA A 65 -2.64 1.04 1.87
C ALA A 65 -2.70 1.61 3.29
N LEU A 66 -3.64 2.52 3.59
CA LEU A 66 -3.86 3.01 4.96
C LEU A 66 -4.20 1.87 5.92
N THR A 67 -5.09 0.98 5.51
CA THR A 67 -5.46 -0.18 6.32
C THR A 67 -4.27 -1.12 6.53
N ALA A 68 -3.48 -1.38 5.49
CA ALA A 68 -2.27 -2.18 5.57
C ALA A 68 -1.23 -1.57 6.53
N LEU A 69 -0.98 -0.26 6.44
CA LEU A 69 -0.10 0.46 7.37
C LEU A 69 -0.59 0.35 8.81
N GLY A 70 -1.89 0.52 9.03
CA GLY A 70 -2.49 0.37 10.36
C GLY A 70 -2.24 -1.01 10.95
N VAL A 71 -2.47 -2.06 10.19
CA VAL A 71 -2.22 -3.45 10.60
C VAL A 71 -0.73 -3.69 10.90
N MET A 72 0.17 -3.17 10.06
CA MET A 72 1.61 -3.30 10.27
C MET A 72 2.07 -2.63 11.57
N HIS A 73 1.57 -1.44 11.88
CA HIS A 73 1.88 -0.75 13.15
C HIS A 73 1.31 -1.48 14.37
N ILE A 74 0.08 -2.01 14.30
CA ILE A 74 -0.51 -2.78 15.40
C ILE A 74 0.26 -4.10 15.63
N GLY A 75 0.65 -4.76 14.56
CA GLY A 75 1.38 -6.03 14.62
C GLY A 75 2.89 -5.89 14.86
N GLY A 76 3.46 -4.69 14.74
CA GLY A 76 4.92 -4.51 14.77
C GLY A 76 5.61 -5.20 13.59
N ILE A 77 5.01 -5.15 12.40
CA ILE A 77 5.48 -5.82 11.18
C ILE A 77 6.33 -4.85 10.36
N GLY A 78 7.65 -5.02 10.36
CA GLY A 78 8.60 -4.14 9.67
C GLY A 78 8.75 -2.75 10.28
N VAL A 79 8.12 -2.51 11.43
CA VAL A 79 8.11 -1.25 12.18
C VAL A 79 7.92 -1.56 13.66
N GLU A 80 8.35 -0.67 14.54
CA GLU A 80 8.06 -0.80 15.97
C GLU A 80 6.56 -0.79 16.21
N GLN A 81 6.07 -1.74 17.03
CA GLN A 81 4.67 -1.86 17.36
C GLN A 81 4.14 -0.58 18.01
N ASN A 82 3.08 -0.02 17.45
CA ASN A 82 2.41 1.14 17.98
C ASN A 82 0.90 1.08 17.68
N ASN A 83 0.13 0.68 18.67
CA ASN A 83 -1.30 0.50 18.53
C ASN A 83 -2.06 1.82 18.26
N GLU A 84 -1.60 2.95 18.82
CA GLU A 84 -2.24 4.26 18.61
C GLU A 84 -2.07 4.72 17.17
N VAL A 85 -0.85 4.64 16.64
CA VAL A 85 -0.57 4.98 15.24
C VAL A 85 -1.33 4.05 14.30
N GLY A 86 -1.37 2.77 14.60
CA GLY A 86 -2.13 1.80 13.82
C GLY A 86 -3.64 2.08 13.81
N TYR A 87 -4.20 2.42 14.97
CA TYR A 87 -5.59 2.84 15.09
C TYR A 87 -5.89 4.07 14.23
N ASP A 88 -5.04 5.09 14.27
CA ASP A 88 -5.23 6.33 13.51
C ASP A 88 -5.26 6.08 12.00
N TYR A 89 -4.38 5.23 11.47
CA TYR A 89 -4.40 4.82 10.08
C TYR A 89 -5.71 4.13 9.70
N ILE A 90 -6.14 3.15 10.51
CA ILE A 90 -7.36 2.38 10.24
C ILE A 90 -8.60 3.26 10.36
N LYS A 91 -8.65 4.14 11.36
CA LYS A 91 -9.75 5.09 11.52
C LYS A 91 -9.87 6.04 10.33
N LYS A 92 -8.75 6.57 9.85
CA LYS A 92 -8.72 7.44 8.68
C LYS A 92 -9.28 6.74 7.43
N ALA A 93 -8.95 5.47 7.21
CA ALA A 93 -9.49 4.68 6.11
C ALA A 93 -10.99 4.36 6.30
N ALA A 94 -11.40 3.99 7.51
CA ALA A 94 -12.80 3.71 7.86
C ALA A 94 -13.70 4.94 7.70
N ASP A 95 -13.23 6.13 8.10
CA ASP A 95 -13.93 7.39 7.92
C ASP A 95 -14.11 7.75 6.43
N LYS A 96 -13.25 7.24 5.56
CA LYS A 96 -13.37 7.33 4.10
C LYS A 96 -14.17 6.18 3.47
N SER A 97 -14.89 5.44 4.27
CA SER A 97 -15.77 4.34 3.84
C SER A 97 -15.06 3.10 3.26
N ASP A 98 -13.79 2.87 3.60
CA ASP A 98 -13.14 1.60 3.29
C ASP A 98 -13.76 0.46 4.11
N PRO A 99 -14.40 -0.55 3.48
CA PRO A 99 -15.07 -1.64 4.21
C PRO A 99 -14.12 -2.50 5.05
N LYS A 100 -12.89 -2.70 4.60
CA LYS A 100 -11.87 -3.47 5.34
C LYS A 100 -11.44 -2.74 6.59
N ALA A 101 -11.24 -1.42 6.49
CA ALA A 101 -10.90 -0.57 7.62
C ALA A 101 -12.05 -0.50 8.63
N GLN A 102 -13.30 -0.40 8.18
CA GLN A 102 -14.48 -0.40 9.04
C GLN A 102 -14.58 -1.70 9.85
N TYR A 103 -14.42 -2.85 9.18
CA TYR A 103 -14.38 -4.14 9.85
C TYR A 103 -13.23 -4.22 10.87
N THR A 104 -12.04 -3.79 10.47
CA THR A 104 -10.85 -3.80 11.33
C THR A 104 -11.04 -2.88 12.54
N LEU A 105 -11.60 -1.70 12.34
CA LEU A 105 -11.90 -0.75 13.42
C LEU A 105 -12.89 -1.34 14.43
N GLY A 106 -13.93 -2.03 13.95
CA GLY A 106 -14.85 -2.77 14.81
C GLY A 106 -14.13 -3.82 15.67
N ALA A 107 -13.22 -4.57 15.07
CA ALA A 107 -12.40 -5.56 15.78
C ALA A 107 -11.47 -4.91 16.83
N LEU A 108 -10.88 -3.75 16.55
CA LEU A 108 -10.05 -3.02 17.51
C LEU A 108 -10.84 -2.59 18.74
N TYR A 109 -12.05 -2.09 18.59
CA TYR A 109 -12.93 -1.77 19.71
C TYR A 109 -13.38 -3.01 20.49
N TYR A 110 -13.61 -4.11 19.80
CA TYR A 110 -13.97 -5.38 20.46
C TYR A 110 -12.84 -5.93 21.31
N LEU A 111 -11.60 -5.86 20.82
CA LEU A 111 -10.41 -6.39 21.49
C LEU A 111 -9.79 -5.38 22.47
N GLY A 112 -10.04 -4.09 22.32
CA GLY A 112 -9.35 -3.02 23.05
C GLY A 112 -7.90 -2.84 22.62
N ALA A 113 -7.61 -3.03 21.33
CA ALA A 113 -6.27 -2.89 20.77
C ALA A 113 -6.05 -1.45 20.26
N GLY A 114 -5.24 -0.67 20.99
CA GLY A 114 -4.97 0.74 20.68
C GLY A 114 -6.09 1.72 21.06
N VAL A 115 -7.21 1.19 21.53
CA VAL A 115 -8.37 1.94 22.03
C VAL A 115 -8.96 1.23 23.24
N GLU A 116 -9.70 1.95 24.04
CA GLU A 116 -10.48 1.35 25.12
C GLU A 116 -11.55 0.41 24.52
N LYS A 117 -11.68 -0.78 25.12
CA LYS A 117 -12.67 -1.76 24.70
C LYS A 117 -14.08 -1.19 24.78
N ASP A 118 -14.80 -1.20 23.66
CA ASP A 118 -16.15 -0.65 23.55
C ASP A 118 -16.98 -1.50 22.57
N TYR A 119 -17.83 -2.35 23.12
CA TYR A 119 -18.66 -3.25 22.31
C TYR A 119 -19.75 -2.51 21.52
N GLN A 120 -20.22 -1.36 22.00
CA GLN A 120 -21.21 -0.55 21.27
C GLN A 120 -20.58 0.07 20.03
N LYS A 121 -19.37 0.61 20.16
CA LYS A 121 -18.63 1.13 19.01
C LYS A 121 -18.20 0.02 18.06
N ALA A 122 -17.79 -1.14 18.59
CA ALA A 122 -17.46 -2.30 17.76
C ALA A 122 -18.64 -2.74 16.88
N PHE A 123 -19.84 -2.67 17.41
CA PHE A 123 -21.06 -3.05 16.69
C PHE A 123 -21.51 -1.99 15.67
N LYS A 124 -21.13 -0.74 15.86
CA LYS A 124 -21.47 0.38 14.96
C LYS A 124 -20.67 0.37 13.66
N TRP A 125 -19.45 -0.10 13.70
CA TRP A 125 -18.54 -0.17 12.55
C TRP A 125 -18.68 -1.49 11.83
#